data_ee1b636cb8ca2f1363c4409f75ec160a
#
_entry.id   ee1b636cb8ca2f1363c4409f75ec160a
#
_cell.length_a   1.000
_cell.length_b   1.000
_cell.length_c   1.000
_cell.angle_alpha   90.00
_cell.angle_beta   90.00
_cell.angle_gamma   90.00
#
_symmetry.space_group_name_H-M   'P 1'
#
loop_
_entity.id
_entity.type
_entity.pdbx_description
1 polymer ?
#
loop_
_entity_poly.entity_id
_entity_poly.type
_entity_poly.pdbx_seq_one_letter_code
_entity_poly.pdbx_strand_id
1 'polypeptide(L)'
;MDNCSISVDVESQGVMKIIAGVDEAGRGPLAGPVVAAAVILPENHTIEGLRDSKKLSAKQRSKLFSIIHEHAIGIGVGQASVKTIDKTNIRAATLKAMQMALGTLPVKPDKALIDGHPLTNQIIPNEGIIRGDDQIDSIKAASIIAKVTRDRMMEEYARIFPEYGFEKHKGYGTEFHMDALIKYKATPIHRRSFKPVSKSMPTLGWLSDNRRIGWMGEKLAALYLKQKGLSILEMNRNCPPYGEIDVIAKSGDETIFVEVKTAYKIEASQIDEKIDPSKLAHAIQIYQKETELIGDFRIDGISVILNKSRPVIKHFEGIRLD
;
A
#
# COMPACT_ATOMS: atom_id res chain seq x y z
N MET A 1 1.42 52.30 54.33
CA MET A 1 1.17 51.00 54.91
C MET A 1 0.86 50.10 53.71
N ASP A 2 1.91 49.55 53.17
CA ASP A 2 1.87 48.86 51.87
C ASP A 2 1.65 47.38 52.11
N ASN A 3 0.52 46.87 51.62
CA ASN A 3 0.28 45.45 51.57
C ASN A 3 0.93 44.86 50.31
N CYS A 4 2.12 44.34 50.50
CA CYS A 4 2.78 43.50 49.48
C CYS A 4 2.12 42.13 49.50
N SER A 5 1.23 41.86 48.55
CA SER A 5 0.70 40.51 48.27
C SER A 5 1.73 39.74 47.44
N ILE A 6 2.39 38.79 48.07
CA ILE A 6 3.27 37.83 47.41
C ILE A 6 2.36 36.89 46.60
N SER A 7 2.36 37.00 45.28
CA SER A 7 1.82 36.02 44.38
C SER A 7 2.80 34.84 44.39
N VAL A 8 2.41 33.73 45.00
CA VAL A 8 3.11 32.48 44.90
C VAL A 8 2.79 31.92 43.49
N ASP A 9 3.74 32.05 42.59
CA ASP A 9 3.74 31.28 41.34
C ASP A 9 3.84 29.80 41.71
N VAL A 10 2.70 29.13 41.59
CA VAL A 10 2.68 27.65 41.64
C VAL A 10 3.33 27.18 40.34
N GLU A 11 4.62 26.85 40.39
CA GLU A 11 5.30 26.10 39.38
C GLU A 11 4.49 24.80 39.12
N SER A 12 3.80 24.76 38.00
CA SER A 12 3.13 23.56 37.52
C SER A 12 4.21 22.50 37.33
N GLN A 13 4.16 21.46 38.15
CA GLN A 13 4.95 20.24 37.99
C GLN A 13 4.85 19.83 36.53
N GLY A 14 5.97 19.79 35.80
CA GLY A 14 6.04 19.57 34.38
C GLY A 14 5.56 18.18 34.02
N VAL A 15 4.26 18.06 33.69
CA VAL A 15 3.73 16.89 33.04
C VAL A 15 4.36 16.85 31.62
N MET A 16 5.20 15.87 31.39
CA MET A 16 5.84 15.65 30.09
C MET A 16 4.75 15.55 29.01
N LYS A 17 4.70 16.51 28.10
CA LYS A 17 3.71 16.52 27.00
C LYS A 17 4.11 15.50 25.95
N ILE A 18 3.21 14.58 25.65
CA ILE A 18 3.37 13.59 24.59
C ILE A 18 3.06 14.27 23.25
N ILE A 19 4.08 14.46 22.42
CA ILE A 19 3.95 15.13 21.13
C ILE A 19 4.15 14.13 19.99
N ALA A 20 3.20 14.07 19.04
CA ALA A 20 3.32 13.30 17.82
C ALA A 20 3.73 14.19 16.64
N GLY A 21 4.72 13.78 15.86
CA GLY A 21 5.00 14.34 14.54
C GLY A 21 4.24 13.57 13.46
N VAL A 22 3.70 14.27 12.45
CA VAL A 22 2.88 13.66 11.38
C VAL A 22 3.36 14.16 10.02
N ASP A 23 3.55 13.21 9.09
CA ASP A 23 3.89 13.52 7.69
C ASP A 23 3.28 12.47 6.74
N GLU A 24 3.28 12.75 5.43
CA GLU A 24 2.76 11.88 4.40
C GLU A 24 3.77 11.56 3.30
N ALA A 25 3.49 10.47 2.57
CA ALA A 25 4.17 10.10 1.35
C ALA A 25 3.19 9.73 0.24
N GLY A 26 3.48 10.13 -1.00
CA GLY A 26 2.73 9.67 -2.15
C GLY A 26 1.63 10.60 -2.65
N ARG A 27 1.72 11.91 -2.49
CA ARG A 27 0.74 12.86 -3.09
C ARG A 27 0.86 12.97 -4.60
N GLY A 28 2.09 13.10 -5.13
CA GLY A 28 2.35 13.33 -6.55
C GLY A 28 2.22 12.14 -7.50
N PRO A 29 2.43 10.86 -7.09
CA PRO A 29 2.37 9.71 -7.99
C PRO A 29 1.03 9.54 -8.71
N LEU A 30 1.08 8.93 -9.91
CA LEU A 30 -0.09 8.57 -10.73
C LEU A 30 -0.77 7.28 -10.26
N ALA A 31 -0.08 6.47 -9.45
CA ALA A 31 -0.55 5.18 -8.95
C ALA A 31 -0.25 4.99 -7.46
N GLY A 32 -1.04 4.12 -6.84
CA GLY A 32 -0.90 3.74 -5.43
C GLY A 32 -1.55 4.71 -4.45
N PRO A 33 -1.61 4.31 -3.17
CA PRO A 33 -2.23 5.09 -2.10
C PRO A 33 -1.39 6.32 -1.72
N VAL A 34 -1.99 7.23 -0.96
CA VAL A 34 -1.25 8.14 -0.09
C VAL A 34 -1.16 7.50 1.28
N VAL A 35 0.02 7.55 1.89
CA VAL A 35 0.31 6.96 3.21
C VAL A 35 0.79 8.08 4.11
N ALA A 36 0.29 8.14 5.34
CA ALA A 36 0.76 9.04 6.39
C ALA A 36 1.24 8.23 7.59
N ALA A 37 2.15 8.81 8.35
CA ALA A 37 2.56 8.26 9.64
C ALA A 37 2.48 9.33 10.72
N ALA A 38 2.25 8.88 11.95
CA ALA A 38 2.36 9.65 13.17
C ALA A 38 3.39 8.97 14.08
N VAL A 39 4.36 9.71 14.59
CA VAL A 39 5.44 9.15 15.40
C VAL A 39 5.60 9.97 16.68
N ILE A 40 5.65 9.28 17.81
CA ILE A 40 5.98 9.84 19.13
C ILE A 40 7.38 9.36 19.49
N LEU A 41 8.33 10.28 19.60
CA LEU A 41 9.67 9.99 20.07
C LEU A 41 9.83 10.35 21.54
N PRO A 42 10.69 9.64 22.30
CA PRO A 42 11.12 10.11 23.62
C PRO A 42 11.78 11.50 23.51
N GLU A 43 11.60 12.36 24.52
CA GLU A 43 12.20 13.70 24.54
C GLU A 43 13.73 13.65 24.38
N ASN A 44 14.37 12.68 25.03
CA ASN A 44 15.83 12.48 25.01
C ASN A 44 16.24 11.31 24.09
N HIS A 45 15.59 11.18 22.92
CA HIS A 45 15.99 10.14 21.97
C HIS A 45 17.39 10.41 21.40
N THR A 46 18.12 9.34 21.09
CA THR A 46 19.47 9.39 20.51
C THR A 46 19.52 8.94 19.05
N ILE A 47 18.41 9.07 18.32
CA ILE A 47 18.36 8.64 16.92
C ILE A 47 19.12 9.63 16.06
N GLU A 48 20.32 9.25 15.65
CA GLU A 48 21.17 10.08 14.77
C GLU A 48 20.75 9.98 13.30
N GLY A 49 20.97 11.04 12.55
CA GLY A 49 20.78 11.07 11.10
C GLY A 49 19.35 11.27 10.64
N LEU A 50 18.41 11.60 11.52
CA LEU A 50 17.06 12.00 11.15
C LEU A 50 17.10 13.26 10.29
N ARG A 51 16.51 13.16 9.09
CA ARG A 51 16.33 14.28 8.16
C ARG A 51 15.17 13.98 7.21
N ASP A 52 14.74 14.97 6.42
CA ASP A 52 13.74 14.76 5.36
C ASP A 52 14.05 13.49 4.56
N SER A 53 13.06 12.62 4.44
CA SER A 53 13.20 11.30 3.79
C SER A 53 13.66 11.37 2.34
N LYS A 54 13.42 12.49 1.65
CA LYS A 54 13.86 12.74 0.26
C LYS A 54 15.35 12.98 0.15
N LYS A 55 16.00 13.42 1.24
CA LYS A 55 17.45 13.68 1.34
C LYS A 55 18.25 12.42 1.71
N LEU A 56 17.56 11.30 1.97
CA LEU A 56 18.16 10.02 2.35
C LEU A 56 18.14 9.03 1.18
N SER A 57 19.17 8.20 1.08
CA SER A 57 19.15 7.03 0.20
C SER A 57 18.16 5.97 0.71
N ALA A 58 17.72 5.04 -0.16
CA ALA A 58 16.82 3.96 0.23
C ALA A 58 17.40 3.10 1.38
N LYS A 59 18.71 2.81 1.35
CA LYS A 59 19.41 2.06 2.40
C LYS A 59 19.40 2.80 3.75
N GLN A 60 19.64 4.11 3.73
CA GLN A 60 19.60 4.93 4.94
C GLN A 60 18.17 4.99 5.52
N ARG A 61 17.15 5.18 4.66
CA ARG A 61 15.74 5.15 5.10
C ARG A 61 15.37 3.81 5.75
N SER A 62 15.75 2.69 5.13
CA SER A 62 15.46 1.36 5.68
C SER A 62 16.15 1.14 7.04
N LYS A 63 17.39 1.61 7.22
CA LYS A 63 18.08 1.55 8.51
C LYS A 63 17.35 2.38 9.57
N LEU A 64 17.04 3.64 9.24
CA LEU A 64 16.34 4.54 10.16
C LEU A 64 14.91 4.05 10.47
N PHE A 65 14.23 3.44 9.51
CA PHE A 65 12.91 2.82 9.73
C PHE A 65 12.96 1.80 10.88
N SER A 66 13.96 0.92 10.89
CA SER A 66 14.11 -0.08 11.97
C SER A 66 14.47 0.60 13.31
N ILE A 67 15.37 1.57 13.29
CA ILE A 67 15.77 2.30 14.50
C ILE A 67 14.57 3.08 15.10
N ILE A 68 13.76 3.72 14.24
CA ILE A 68 12.56 4.43 14.70
C ILE A 68 11.56 3.45 15.33
N HIS A 69 11.37 2.26 14.75
CA HIS A 69 10.48 1.24 15.33
C HIS A 69 10.96 0.74 16.70
N GLU A 70 12.26 0.68 16.89
CA GLU A 70 12.86 0.22 18.15
C GLU A 70 12.76 1.27 19.28
N HIS A 71 12.86 2.56 18.94
CA HIS A 71 13.01 3.63 19.92
C HIS A 71 11.77 4.52 20.10
N ALA A 72 10.81 4.49 19.18
CA ALA A 72 9.61 5.31 19.30
C ALA A 72 8.66 4.83 20.40
N ILE A 73 8.08 5.76 21.15
CA ILE A 73 7.02 5.49 22.12
C ILE A 73 5.76 4.97 21.42
N GLY A 74 5.50 5.47 20.19
CA GLY A 74 4.39 5.03 19.40
C GLY A 74 4.54 5.41 17.93
N ILE A 75 4.06 4.52 17.08
CA ILE A 75 3.97 4.71 15.63
C ILE A 75 2.57 4.35 15.19
N GLY A 76 1.92 5.27 14.49
CA GLY A 76 0.66 5.05 13.82
C GLY A 76 0.80 5.25 12.32
N VAL A 77 0.15 4.40 11.52
CA VAL A 77 0.16 4.49 10.06
C VAL A 77 -1.28 4.55 9.55
N GLY A 78 -1.53 5.47 8.65
CA GLY A 78 -2.80 5.61 7.97
C GLY A 78 -2.62 5.68 6.46
N GLN A 79 -3.61 5.17 5.73
CA GLN A 79 -3.57 5.21 4.27
C GLN A 79 -4.91 5.60 3.67
N ALA A 80 -4.87 6.33 2.56
CA ALA A 80 -6.05 6.55 1.73
C ALA A 80 -5.84 5.90 0.36
N SER A 81 -6.77 5.00 0.03
CA SER A 81 -6.73 4.23 -1.22
C SER A 81 -6.91 5.13 -2.45
N VAL A 82 -6.53 4.61 -3.61
CA VAL A 82 -6.81 5.23 -4.92
C VAL A 82 -8.30 5.56 -5.06
N LYS A 83 -9.18 4.66 -4.64
CA LYS A 83 -10.64 4.91 -4.66
C LYS A 83 -11.05 6.12 -3.81
N THR A 84 -10.40 6.30 -2.66
CA THR A 84 -10.63 7.48 -1.80
C THR A 84 -10.14 8.76 -2.48
N ILE A 85 -8.96 8.73 -3.10
CA ILE A 85 -8.39 9.86 -3.83
C ILE A 85 -9.31 10.27 -4.99
N ASP A 86 -9.77 9.30 -5.78
CA ASP A 86 -10.65 9.55 -6.94
C ASP A 86 -12.05 10.02 -6.54
N LYS A 87 -12.56 9.58 -5.39
CA LYS A 87 -13.88 9.98 -4.86
C LYS A 87 -13.88 11.39 -4.27
N THR A 88 -12.74 11.84 -3.78
CA THR A 88 -12.58 13.15 -3.13
C THR A 88 -11.60 14.03 -3.92
N ASN A 89 -10.39 14.15 -3.44
CA ASN A 89 -9.21 14.71 -4.10
C ASN A 89 -7.98 14.34 -3.26
N ILE A 90 -6.79 14.60 -3.80
CA ILE A 90 -5.54 14.22 -3.12
C ILE A 90 -5.36 14.92 -1.78
N ARG A 91 -5.78 16.19 -1.64
CA ARG A 91 -5.67 16.93 -0.38
C ARG A 91 -6.55 16.30 0.71
N ALA A 92 -7.83 16.07 0.43
CA ALA A 92 -8.76 15.46 1.38
C ALA A 92 -8.33 14.02 1.74
N ALA A 93 -7.84 13.25 0.76
CA ALA A 93 -7.30 11.91 0.98
C ALA A 93 -6.05 11.93 1.89
N THR A 94 -5.16 12.91 1.72
CA THR A 94 -3.98 13.10 2.58
C THR A 94 -4.40 13.40 4.02
N LEU A 95 -5.31 14.36 4.23
CA LEU A 95 -5.81 14.70 5.56
C LEU A 95 -6.44 13.48 6.24
N LYS A 96 -7.23 12.70 5.49
CA LYS A 96 -7.81 11.44 6.00
C LYS A 96 -6.74 10.43 6.41
N ALA A 97 -5.68 10.25 5.63
CA ALA A 97 -4.58 9.36 5.96
C ALA A 97 -3.86 9.82 7.25
N MET A 98 -3.61 11.12 7.40
CA MET A 98 -3.01 11.68 8.62
C MET A 98 -3.90 11.48 9.86
N GLN A 99 -5.22 11.71 9.73
CA GLN A 99 -6.18 11.44 10.80
C GLN A 99 -6.18 9.97 11.21
N MET A 100 -6.14 9.05 10.24
CA MET A 100 -6.03 7.61 10.51
C MET A 100 -4.71 7.27 11.20
N ALA A 101 -3.59 7.86 10.78
CA ALA A 101 -2.29 7.64 11.43
C ALA A 101 -2.31 8.06 12.91
N LEU A 102 -2.89 9.21 13.22
CA LEU A 102 -3.08 9.65 14.61
C LEU A 102 -4.02 8.71 15.40
N GLY A 103 -5.08 8.21 14.75
CA GLY A 103 -6.05 7.30 15.36
C GLY A 103 -5.53 5.88 15.61
N THR A 104 -4.44 5.49 14.97
CA THR A 104 -3.79 4.17 15.15
C THR A 104 -2.59 4.20 16.09
N LEU A 105 -2.25 5.36 16.66
CA LEU A 105 -1.21 5.44 17.69
C LEU A 105 -1.59 4.62 18.92
N PRO A 106 -0.66 3.83 19.50
CA PRO A 106 -0.92 3.06 20.71
C PRO A 106 -1.06 3.94 21.97
N VAL A 107 -0.55 5.17 21.92
CA VAL A 107 -0.64 6.18 22.98
C VAL A 107 -1.24 7.44 22.42
N LYS A 108 -2.24 8.01 23.11
CA LYS A 108 -2.87 9.28 22.71
C LYS A 108 -1.93 10.44 22.99
N PRO A 109 -1.53 11.23 21.98
CA PRO A 109 -0.71 12.41 22.18
C PRO A 109 -1.53 13.59 22.74
N ASP A 110 -0.88 14.47 23.50
CA ASP A 110 -1.45 15.73 23.97
C ASP A 110 -1.54 16.75 22.83
N LYS A 111 -0.59 16.71 21.88
CA LYS A 111 -0.51 17.59 20.71
C LYS A 111 0.11 16.83 19.52
N ALA A 112 -0.33 17.19 18.32
CA ALA A 112 0.27 16.75 17.07
C ALA A 112 0.91 17.91 16.30
N LEU A 113 2.10 17.72 15.77
CA LEU A 113 2.81 18.62 14.87
C LEU A 113 2.73 18.03 13.46
N ILE A 114 2.08 18.76 12.56
CA ILE A 114 1.76 18.29 11.20
C ILE A 114 2.71 18.95 10.21
N ASP A 115 3.35 18.18 9.33
CA ASP A 115 4.07 18.80 8.22
C ASP A 115 3.10 19.58 7.32
N GLY A 116 3.39 20.86 7.13
CA GLY A 116 2.57 21.79 6.35
C GLY A 116 1.44 22.44 7.13
N HIS A 117 0.18 22.06 6.89
CA HIS A 117 -1.00 22.74 7.45
C HIS A 117 -1.68 21.91 8.53
N PRO A 118 -2.32 22.57 9.54
CA PRO A 118 -3.02 21.86 10.60
C PRO A 118 -4.20 21.05 10.04
N LEU A 119 -4.53 19.98 10.77
CA LEU A 119 -5.68 19.12 10.48
C LEU A 119 -6.96 19.77 10.99
N THR A 120 -7.98 19.85 10.14
CA THR A 120 -9.32 20.26 10.53
C THR A 120 -10.13 19.08 11.07
N ASN A 121 -11.10 19.33 11.94
CA ASN A 121 -11.98 18.30 12.52
C ASN A 121 -11.21 17.16 13.21
N GLN A 122 -10.15 17.47 13.94
CA GLN A 122 -9.37 16.53 14.74
C GLN A 122 -9.52 16.83 16.22
N ILE A 123 -9.74 15.77 17.04
CA ILE A 123 -9.91 15.87 18.50
C ILE A 123 -8.58 16.22 19.18
N ILE A 124 -7.47 15.72 18.65
CA ILE A 124 -6.13 15.98 19.14
C ILE A 124 -5.75 17.40 18.77
N PRO A 125 -5.38 18.28 19.72
CA PRO A 125 -4.82 19.59 19.43
C PRO A 125 -3.66 19.47 18.44
N ASN A 126 -3.66 20.26 17.38
CA ASN A 126 -2.61 20.12 16.37
C ASN A 126 -2.19 21.48 15.80
N GLU A 127 -0.97 21.51 15.29
CA GLU A 127 -0.34 22.68 14.69
C GLU A 127 0.34 22.29 13.38
N GLY A 128 0.20 23.10 12.35
CA GLY A 128 0.90 22.93 11.08
C GLY A 128 2.28 23.61 11.13
N ILE A 129 3.31 22.87 10.78
CA ILE A 129 4.69 23.36 10.72
C ILE A 129 5.16 23.34 9.27
N ILE A 130 5.36 24.50 8.68
CA ILE A 130 5.88 24.57 7.30
C ILE A 130 7.30 24.02 7.23
N ARG A 131 7.51 22.99 6.39
CA ARG A 131 8.76 22.23 6.30
C ARG A 131 9.15 21.60 7.65
N GLY A 132 8.20 21.05 8.35
CA GLY A 132 8.44 20.38 9.62
C GLY A 132 9.38 19.18 9.50
N ASP A 133 9.37 18.52 8.32
CA ASP A 133 10.27 17.44 7.94
C ASP A 133 11.75 17.84 7.85
N ASP A 134 12.08 19.12 7.84
CA ASP A 134 13.44 19.65 7.97
C ASP A 134 13.80 20.06 9.42
N GLN A 135 12.81 20.32 10.27
CA GLN A 135 13.01 21.01 11.56
C GLN A 135 12.80 20.12 12.77
N ILE A 136 11.76 19.27 12.77
CA ILE A 136 11.27 18.56 13.96
C ILE A 136 11.49 17.05 13.81
N ASP A 137 12.18 16.45 14.73
CA ASP A 137 12.63 15.05 14.66
C ASP A 137 11.47 14.05 14.64
N SER A 138 10.38 14.29 15.36
CA SER A 138 9.19 13.44 15.27
C SER A 138 8.51 13.52 13.88
N ILE A 139 8.53 14.68 13.20
CA ILE A 139 8.04 14.82 11.82
C ILE A 139 9.02 14.16 10.84
N LYS A 140 10.34 14.32 11.00
CA LYS A 140 11.34 13.61 10.20
C LYS A 140 11.18 12.09 10.31
N ALA A 141 10.95 11.58 11.51
CA ALA A 141 10.68 10.18 11.76
C ALA A 141 9.39 9.73 11.05
N ALA A 142 8.31 10.51 11.15
CA ALA A 142 7.04 10.25 10.45
C ALA A 142 7.23 10.22 8.92
N SER A 143 7.99 11.17 8.36
CA SER A 143 8.36 11.19 6.92
C SER A 143 9.02 9.90 6.48
N ILE A 144 10.00 9.39 7.26
CA ILE A 144 10.70 8.14 6.97
C ILE A 144 9.74 6.94 7.05
N ILE A 145 8.92 6.84 8.10
CA ILE A 145 7.93 5.76 8.27
C ILE A 145 6.93 5.75 7.12
N ALA A 146 6.33 6.90 6.80
CA ALA A 146 5.37 7.03 5.70
C ALA A 146 6.00 6.65 4.35
N LYS A 147 7.23 7.14 4.08
CA LYS A 147 7.94 6.88 2.83
C LYS A 147 8.30 5.42 2.66
N VAL A 148 8.91 4.78 3.66
CA VAL A 148 9.33 3.37 3.57
C VAL A 148 8.10 2.46 3.48
N THR A 149 7.07 2.71 4.26
CA THR A 149 5.82 1.94 4.20
C THR A 149 5.20 2.01 2.81
N ARG A 150 5.08 3.22 2.24
CA ARG A 150 4.54 3.38 0.90
C ARG A 150 5.39 2.73 -0.17
N ASP A 151 6.72 2.87 -0.11
CA ASP A 151 7.63 2.31 -1.10
C ASP A 151 7.53 0.77 -1.12
N ARG A 152 7.44 0.11 0.04
CA ARG A 152 7.19 -1.34 0.16
C ARG A 152 5.85 -1.74 -0.49
N MET A 153 4.78 -0.98 -0.27
CA MET A 153 3.49 -1.24 -0.94
C MET A 153 3.62 -1.14 -2.46
N MET A 154 4.41 -0.19 -2.98
CA MET A 154 4.61 -0.06 -4.42
C MET A 154 5.48 -1.19 -4.99
N GLU A 155 6.41 -1.75 -4.22
CA GLU A 155 7.18 -2.96 -4.58
C GLU A 155 6.29 -4.20 -4.65
N GLU A 156 5.33 -4.34 -3.73
CA GLU A 156 4.33 -5.40 -3.80
C GLU A 156 3.42 -5.24 -5.03
N TYR A 157 2.99 -4.02 -5.35
CA TYR A 157 2.25 -3.76 -6.60
C TYR A 157 3.08 -4.02 -7.86
N ALA A 158 4.40 -3.86 -7.81
CA ALA A 158 5.27 -4.19 -8.94
C ALA A 158 5.26 -5.69 -9.27
N ARG A 159 5.10 -6.56 -8.27
CA ARG A 159 4.93 -8.02 -8.49
C ARG A 159 3.64 -8.31 -9.26
N ILE A 160 2.55 -7.60 -8.95
CA ILE A 160 1.26 -7.76 -9.64
C ILE A 160 1.31 -7.11 -11.03
N PHE A 161 1.99 -5.99 -11.20
CA PHE A 161 2.04 -5.19 -12.42
C PHE A 161 3.48 -4.94 -12.88
N PRO A 162 4.26 -5.98 -13.20
CA PRO A 162 5.67 -5.83 -13.55
C PRO A 162 5.89 -4.93 -14.78
N GLU A 163 4.88 -4.82 -15.64
CA GLU A 163 4.94 -4.04 -16.87
C GLU A 163 5.11 -2.53 -16.64
N TYR A 164 4.80 -2.04 -15.41
CA TYR A 164 4.84 -0.61 -15.09
C TYR A 164 6.10 -0.16 -14.35
N GLY A 165 6.92 -1.07 -13.82
CA GLY A 165 8.18 -0.73 -13.13
C GLY A 165 8.00 0.03 -11.81
N PHE A 166 6.93 -0.25 -11.06
CA PHE A 166 6.61 0.45 -9.80
C PHE A 166 7.68 0.29 -8.73
N GLU A 167 8.50 -0.75 -8.79
CA GLU A 167 9.63 -0.97 -7.89
C GLU A 167 10.73 0.09 -8.05
N LYS A 168 10.80 0.75 -9.21
CA LYS A 168 11.79 1.79 -9.50
C LYS A 168 11.27 3.18 -9.12
N HIS A 169 10.19 3.59 -9.74
CA HIS A 169 9.68 4.97 -9.64
C HIS A 169 8.50 5.14 -8.68
N LYS A 170 8.08 4.08 -7.96
CA LYS A 170 7.04 4.13 -6.92
C LYS A 170 5.72 4.81 -7.37
N GLY A 171 5.40 4.70 -8.66
CA GLY A 171 4.18 5.25 -9.27
C GLY A 171 4.28 6.70 -9.74
N TYR A 172 5.44 7.35 -9.64
CA TYR A 172 5.65 8.68 -10.24
C TYR A 172 5.60 8.62 -11.76
N GLY A 173 5.16 9.72 -12.39
CA GLY A 173 5.00 9.83 -13.84
C GLY A 173 6.32 10.03 -14.58
N THR A 174 7.24 9.07 -14.45
CA THR A 174 8.46 9.00 -15.27
C THR A 174 8.11 8.66 -16.71
N GLU A 175 9.01 8.89 -17.65
CA GLU A 175 8.86 8.52 -19.06
C GLU A 175 8.47 7.05 -19.20
N PHE A 176 9.18 6.14 -18.55
CA PHE A 176 8.86 4.72 -18.53
C PHE A 176 7.42 4.43 -18.06
N HIS A 177 6.95 5.10 -17.01
CA HIS A 177 5.58 4.93 -16.52
C HIS A 177 4.54 5.47 -17.51
N MET A 178 4.84 6.60 -18.16
CA MET A 178 3.95 7.19 -19.17
C MET A 178 3.85 6.28 -20.41
N ASP A 179 4.95 5.70 -20.86
CA ASP A 179 4.98 4.73 -21.98
C ASP A 179 4.19 3.46 -21.63
N ALA A 180 4.37 2.95 -20.38
CA ALA A 180 3.58 1.83 -19.89
C ALA A 180 2.08 2.14 -19.88
N LEU A 181 1.66 3.34 -19.46
CA LEU A 181 0.27 3.78 -19.50
C LEU A 181 -0.30 3.85 -20.94
N ILE A 182 0.49 4.27 -21.91
CA ILE A 182 0.09 4.29 -23.32
C ILE A 182 -0.12 2.86 -23.80
N LYS A 183 0.84 1.97 -23.54
CA LYS A 183 0.90 0.60 -24.06
C LYS A 183 -0.09 -0.34 -23.37
N TYR A 184 -0.17 -0.29 -22.05
CA TYR A 184 -0.92 -1.25 -21.23
C TYR A 184 -2.22 -0.68 -20.65
N LYS A 185 -2.45 0.63 -20.78
CA LYS A 185 -3.58 1.39 -20.19
C LYS A 185 -3.48 1.45 -18.66
N ALA A 186 -4.44 2.13 -18.04
CA ALA A 186 -4.47 2.26 -16.59
C ALA A 186 -5.00 0.98 -15.92
N THR A 187 -4.44 0.65 -14.77
CA THR A 187 -4.84 -0.47 -13.90
C THR A 187 -5.68 0.03 -12.72
N PRO A 188 -6.30 -0.87 -11.92
CA PRO A 188 -7.09 -0.47 -10.76
C PRO A 188 -6.33 0.32 -9.68
N ILE A 189 -5.00 0.27 -9.68
CA ILE A 189 -4.18 1.05 -8.72
C ILE A 189 -3.76 2.43 -9.24
N HIS A 190 -4.16 2.80 -10.46
CA HIS A 190 -3.93 4.14 -11.00
C HIS A 190 -5.04 5.11 -10.59
N ARG A 191 -4.66 6.37 -10.34
CA ARG A 191 -5.57 7.45 -9.90
C ARG A 191 -6.29 8.04 -11.10
N ARG A 192 -7.54 7.65 -11.32
CA ARG A 192 -8.35 8.04 -12.49
C ARG A 192 -8.58 9.55 -12.59
N SER A 193 -8.60 10.24 -11.46
CA SER A 193 -8.74 11.70 -11.39
C SER A 193 -7.52 12.47 -11.87
N PHE A 194 -6.36 11.81 -12.05
CA PHE A 194 -5.14 12.45 -12.54
C PHE A 194 -5.12 12.45 -14.07
N LYS A 195 -4.88 13.62 -14.69
CA LYS A 195 -4.99 13.84 -16.15
C LYS A 195 -4.30 12.78 -17.01
N PRO A 196 -3.04 12.37 -16.80
CA PRO A 196 -2.42 11.33 -17.64
C PRO A 196 -3.19 10.01 -17.58
N VAL A 197 -3.65 9.61 -16.39
CA VAL A 197 -4.38 8.37 -16.15
C VAL A 197 -5.75 8.39 -16.78
N SER A 198 -6.51 9.49 -16.62
CA SER A 198 -7.88 9.62 -17.15
C SER A 198 -7.96 9.43 -18.68
N LYS A 199 -6.89 9.79 -19.40
CA LYS A 199 -6.76 9.61 -20.84
C LYS A 199 -6.35 8.17 -21.25
N SER A 200 -5.90 7.37 -20.30
CA SER A 200 -5.36 6.03 -20.52
C SER A 200 -6.23 4.91 -19.93
N MET A 201 -7.50 5.18 -19.64
CA MET A 201 -8.40 4.17 -19.09
C MET A 201 -8.71 3.07 -20.10
N PRO A 202 -8.60 1.77 -19.74
CA PRO A 202 -8.99 0.68 -20.61
C PRO A 202 -10.51 0.62 -20.76
N THR A 203 -10.99 0.28 -21.94
CA THR A 203 -12.37 -0.16 -22.19
C THR A 203 -12.42 -1.68 -22.28
N LEU A 204 -13.60 -2.28 -22.09
CA LEU A 204 -13.78 -3.72 -22.29
C LEU A 204 -13.50 -4.12 -23.75
N GLY A 205 -13.85 -3.25 -24.71
CA GLY A 205 -13.51 -3.44 -26.11
C GLY A 205 -11.99 -3.50 -26.31
N TRP A 206 -11.25 -2.52 -25.78
CA TRP A 206 -9.79 -2.51 -25.87
C TRP A 206 -9.16 -3.76 -25.25
N LEU A 207 -9.66 -4.23 -24.09
CA LEU A 207 -9.18 -5.46 -23.46
C LEU A 207 -9.42 -6.68 -24.34
N SER A 208 -10.60 -6.77 -24.97
CA SER A 208 -10.95 -7.86 -25.88
C SER A 208 -10.08 -7.85 -27.14
N ASP A 209 -9.99 -6.71 -27.81
CA ASP A 209 -9.27 -6.54 -29.08
C ASP A 209 -7.77 -6.80 -28.93
N ASN A 210 -7.21 -6.51 -27.76
CA ASN A 210 -5.81 -6.74 -27.45
C ASN A 210 -5.54 -8.06 -26.71
N ARG A 211 -6.54 -8.97 -26.62
CA ARG A 211 -6.44 -10.28 -25.92
C ARG A 211 -5.99 -10.17 -24.46
N ARG A 212 -6.45 -9.12 -23.76
CA ARG A 212 -6.05 -8.79 -22.38
C ARG A 212 -7.13 -9.07 -21.33
N ILE A 213 -8.17 -9.80 -21.69
CA ILE A 213 -9.25 -10.18 -20.76
C ILE A 213 -8.67 -11.06 -19.62
N GLY A 214 -7.93 -12.14 -19.95
CA GLY A 214 -7.26 -13.00 -18.98
C GLY A 214 -6.28 -12.21 -18.11
N TRP A 215 -5.35 -11.49 -18.75
CA TRP A 215 -4.39 -10.62 -18.05
C TRP A 215 -5.03 -9.68 -17.02
N MET A 216 -6.15 -9.02 -17.36
CA MET A 216 -6.84 -8.14 -16.42
C MET A 216 -7.47 -8.94 -15.27
N GLY A 217 -8.02 -10.12 -15.55
CA GLY A 217 -8.61 -10.97 -14.52
C GLY A 217 -7.60 -11.47 -13.51
N GLU A 218 -6.42 -11.93 -13.95
CA GLU A 218 -5.32 -12.35 -13.08
C GLU A 218 -4.87 -11.21 -12.17
N LYS A 219 -4.73 -9.98 -12.71
CA LYS A 219 -4.38 -8.78 -11.92
C LYS A 219 -5.46 -8.45 -10.88
N LEU A 220 -6.74 -8.59 -11.24
CA LEU A 220 -7.86 -8.39 -10.31
C LEU A 220 -7.91 -9.47 -9.24
N ALA A 221 -7.65 -10.73 -9.59
CA ALA A 221 -7.55 -11.84 -8.63
C ALA A 221 -6.42 -11.60 -7.62
N ALA A 222 -5.23 -11.22 -8.10
CA ALA A 222 -4.09 -10.90 -7.23
C ALA A 222 -4.38 -9.70 -6.29
N LEU A 223 -5.01 -8.64 -6.78
CA LEU A 223 -5.44 -7.51 -5.94
C LEU A 223 -6.48 -7.92 -4.90
N TYR A 224 -7.40 -8.82 -5.26
CA TYR A 224 -8.38 -9.36 -4.34
C TYR A 224 -7.73 -10.19 -3.23
N LEU A 225 -6.79 -11.08 -3.56
CA LEU A 225 -6.01 -11.85 -2.58
C LEU A 225 -5.22 -10.94 -1.65
N LYS A 226 -4.57 -9.91 -2.20
CA LYS A 226 -3.87 -8.90 -1.39
C LYS A 226 -4.82 -8.17 -0.42
N GLN A 227 -6.05 -7.84 -0.83
CA GLN A 227 -7.06 -7.22 0.04
C GLN A 227 -7.52 -8.17 1.16
N LYS A 228 -7.46 -9.48 0.95
CA LYS A 228 -7.69 -10.52 1.97
C LYS A 228 -6.50 -10.72 2.91
N GLY A 229 -5.40 -10.00 2.72
CA GLY A 229 -4.21 -10.06 3.58
C GLY A 229 -3.14 -11.04 3.09
N LEU A 230 -3.30 -11.65 1.90
CA LEU A 230 -2.28 -12.53 1.33
C LEU A 230 -1.15 -11.71 0.69
N SER A 231 0.07 -12.21 0.80
CA SER A 231 1.24 -11.68 0.09
C SER A 231 1.36 -12.31 -1.28
N ILE A 232 1.40 -11.52 -2.35
CA ILE A 232 1.64 -12.05 -3.70
C ILE A 232 3.15 -12.27 -3.86
N LEU A 233 3.54 -13.51 -4.17
CA LEU A 233 4.92 -13.90 -4.40
C LEU A 233 5.30 -13.74 -5.87
N GLU A 234 4.56 -14.38 -6.75
CA GLU A 234 4.80 -14.38 -8.20
C GLU A 234 3.49 -14.31 -8.99
N MET A 235 3.59 -13.84 -10.21
CA MET A 235 2.52 -13.84 -11.21
C MET A 235 3.02 -14.54 -12.46
N ASN A 236 2.14 -15.32 -13.07
CA ASN A 236 2.39 -15.96 -14.37
C ASN A 236 3.70 -16.77 -14.39
N ARG A 237 3.87 -17.64 -13.38
CA ARG A 237 5.06 -18.50 -13.28
C ARG A 237 5.02 -19.61 -14.32
N ASN A 238 5.91 -19.54 -15.29
CA ASN A 238 6.02 -20.59 -16.31
C ASN A 238 6.72 -21.83 -15.75
N CYS A 239 6.09 -23.01 -15.92
CA CYS A 239 6.56 -24.32 -15.44
C CYS A 239 6.55 -25.34 -16.60
N PRO A 240 7.43 -25.21 -17.59
CA PRO A 240 7.43 -26.09 -18.76
C PRO A 240 7.72 -27.55 -18.36
N PRO A 241 7.12 -28.56 -19.02
CA PRO A 241 6.17 -28.44 -20.14
C PRO A 241 4.70 -28.29 -19.72
N TYR A 242 4.39 -28.14 -18.43
CA TYR A 242 3.04 -28.26 -17.87
C TYR A 242 2.24 -26.95 -17.82
N GLY A 243 2.77 -25.86 -18.34
CA GLY A 243 2.06 -24.60 -18.45
C GLY A 243 2.50 -23.56 -17.41
N GLU A 244 1.55 -22.77 -16.96
CA GLU A 244 1.78 -21.57 -16.14
C GLU A 244 0.92 -21.62 -14.88
N ILE A 245 1.45 -21.08 -13.77
CA ILE A 245 0.71 -20.82 -12.55
C ILE A 245 0.34 -19.34 -12.53
N ASP A 246 -0.95 -19.00 -12.56
CA ASP A 246 -1.43 -17.62 -12.74
C ASP A 246 -1.01 -16.73 -11.57
N VAL A 247 -1.21 -17.18 -10.32
CA VAL A 247 -0.82 -16.44 -9.12
C VAL A 247 -0.26 -17.39 -8.08
N ILE A 248 0.88 -17.00 -7.49
CA ILE A 248 1.43 -17.64 -6.30
C ILE A 248 1.37 -16.63 -5.16
N ALA A 249 0.71 -17.03 -4.08
CA ALA A 249 0.49 -16.18 -2.91
C ALA A 249 0.92 -16.91 -1.62
N LYS A 250 0.98 -16.16 -0.51
CA LYS A 250 1.33 -16.70 0.80
C LYS A 250 0.40 -16.13 1.88
N SER A 251 -0.06 -17.01 2.80
CA SER A 251 -0.81 -16.67 4.00
C SER A 251 -0.12 -17.32 5.21
N GLY A 252 0.50 -16.51 6.08
CA GLY A 252 1.38 -17.06 7.12
C GLY A 252 2.51 -17.88 6.49
N ASP A 253 2.59 -19.17 6.83
CA ASP A 253 3.58 -20.09 6.27
C ASP A 253 3.05 -20.91 5.08
N GLU A 254 1.73 -20.90 4.84
CA GLU A 254 1.09 -21.64 3.75
C GLU A 254 1.30 -20.95 2.40
N THR A 255 1.78 -21.69 1.40
CA THR A 255 1.85 -21.23 0.00
C THR A 255 0.57 -21.57 -0.73
N ILE A 256 0.03 -20.62 -1.49
CA ILE A 256 -1.25 -20.75 -2.18
C ILE A 256 -1.02 -20.60 -3.68
N PHE A 257 -1.33 -21.67 -4.42
CA PHE A 257 -1.28 -21.70 -5.87
C PHE A 257 -2.68 -21.45 -6.42
N VAL A 258 -2.82 -20.49 -7.31
CA VAL A 258 -4.14 -20.01 -7.74
C VAL A 258 -4.27 -20.09 -9.25
N GLU A 259 -5.32 -20.79 -9.69
CA GLU A 259 -5.79 -20.78 -11.07
C GLU A 259 -6.86 -19.71 -11.25
N VAL A 260 -6.73 -18.88 -12.28
CA VAL A 260 -7.66 -17.78 -12.55
C VAL A 260 -8.39 -18.01 -13.86
N LYS A 261 -9.70 -18.01 -13.82
CA LYS A 261 -10.54 -18.04 -15.03
C LYS A 261 -11.27 -16.72 -15.18
N THR A 262 -11.10 -16.09 -16.35
CA THR A 262 -11.69 -14.79 -16.63
C THR A 262 -12.65 -14.86 -17.81
N ALA A 263 -13.80 -14.24 -17.67
CA ALA A 263 -14.73 -14.08 -18.75
C ALA A 263 -15.32 -12.69 -18.84
N TYR A 264 -15.89 -12.42 -20.01
CA TYR A 264 -16.64 -11.24 -20.35
C TYR A 264 -17.90 -11.66 -21.10
N LYS A 265 -19.07 -11.16 -20.68
CA LYS A 265 -20.39 -11.47 -21.26
C LYS A 265 -20.89 -12.93 -21.08
N ILE A 266 -20.42 -13.64 -20.08
CA ILE A 266 -20.85 -15.02 -19.78
C ILE A 266 -21.47 -15.05 -18.37
N GLU A 267 -22.39 -15.96 -18.12
CA GLU A 267 -22.93 -16.19 -16.76
C GLU A 267 -21.90 -16.82 -15.83
N ALA A 268 -22.00 -16.48 -14.54
CA ALA A 268 -21.02 -16.87 -13.54
C ALA A 268 -20.82 -18.39 -13.44
N SER A 269 -21.90 -19.16 -13.52
CA SER A 269 -21.89 -20.63 -13.42
C SER A 269 -21.03 -21.31 -14.49
N GLN A 270 -20.99 -20.78 -15.69
CA GLN A 270 -20.26 -21.36 -16.83
C GLN A 270 -18.73 -21.19 -16.72
N ILE A 271 -18.24 -20.32 -15.83
CA ILE A 271 -16.79 -20.11 -15.63
C ILE A 271 -16.25 -20.97 -14.51
N ASP A 272 -17.05 -21.15 -13.47
CA ASP A 272 -16.65 -21.90 -12.30
C ASP A 272 -16.27 -23.35 -12.66
N GLU A 273 -16.98 -23.94 -13.63
CA GLU A 273 -16.69 -25.28 -14.20
C GLU A 273 -15.40 -25.38 -15.01
N LYS A 274 -14.77 -24.26 -15.35
CA LYS A 274 -13.52 -24.22 -16.14
C LYS A 274 -12.24 -24.21 -15.27
N ILE A 275 -12.39 -24.16 -13.96
CA ILE A 275 -11.26 -24.27 -13.06
C ILE A 275 -10.88 -25.75 -12.96
N ASP A 276 -9.76 -26.09 -13.58
CA ASP A 276 -9.21 -27.46 -13.61
C ASP A 276 -7.89 -27.50 -12.84
N PRO A 277 -7.91 -27.96 -11.59
CA PRO A 277 -6.71 -27.98 -10.74
C PRO A 277 -5.71 -29.06 -11.16
N SER A 278 -6.11 -30.07 -11.95
CA SER A 278 -5.23 -31.19 -12.33
C SER A 278 -4.02 -30.74 -13.16
N LYS A 279 -4.21 -29.75 -14.02
CA LYS A 279 -3.12 -29.13 -14.80
C LYS A 279 -2.12 -28.38 -13.92
N LEU A 280 -2.61 -27.81 -12.82
CA LEU A 280 -1.79 -27.06 -11.89
C LEU A 280 -0.87 -27.96 -11.06
N ALA A 281 -1.29 -29.20 -10.78
CA ALA A 281 -0.55 -30.13 -9.93
C ALA A 281 0.88 -30.37 -10.43
N HIS A 282 1.07 -30.62 -11.72
CA HIS A 282 2.40 -30.85 -12.29
C HIS A 282 3.25 -29.55 -12.29
N ALA A 283 2.64 -28.42 -12.57
CA ALA A 283 3.33 -27.13 -12.52
C ALA A 283 3.80 -26.82 -11.08
N ILE A 284 2.98 -27.14 -10.07
CA ILE A 284 3.34 -27.00 -8.65
C ILE A 284 4.55 -27.89 -8.29
N GLN A 285 4.59 -29.15 -8.75
CA GLN A 285 5.74 -30.03 -8.49
C GLN A 285 7.04 -29.47 -9.05
N ILE A 286 7.01 -28.87 -10.24
CA ILE A 286 8.16 -28.19 -10.83
C ILE A 286 8.56 -26.99 -9.98
N TYR A 287 7.61 -26.12 -9.63
CA TYR A 287 7.86 -24.97 -8.80
C TYR A 287 8.48 -25.34 -7.45
N GLN A 288 7.93 -26.35 -6.77
CA GLN A 288 8.45 -26.85 -5.49
C GLN A 288 9.90 -27.35 -5.61
N LYS A 289 10.21 -28.06 -6.68
CA LYS A 289 11.56 -28.56 -6.94
C LYS A 289 12.56 -27.43 -7.23
N GLU A 290 12.16 -26.43 -8.00
CA GLU A 290 13.02 -25.31 -8.37
C GLU A 290 13.27 -24.31 -7.24
N THR A 291 12.30 -24.15 -6.33
CA THR A 291 12.37 -23.19 -5.23
C THR A 291 12.71 -23.83 -3.88
N GLU A 292 12.92 -25.15 -3.86
CA GLU A 292 13.13 -25.94 -2.63
C GLU A 292 12.03 -25.67 -1.59
N LEU A 293 10.78 -25.41 -2.06
CA LEU A 293 9.65 -25.10 -1.18
C LEU A 293 9.33 -26.31 -0.30
N ILE A 294 9.62 -26.16 0.99
CA ILE A 294 9.27 -27.12 2.03
C ILE A 294 8.13 -26.51 2.85
N GLY A 295 6.98 -27.17 2.95
CA GLY A 295 5.85 -26.71 3.75
C GLY A 295 4.51 -27.02 3.13
N ASP A 296 3.47 -26.63 3.85
CA ASP A 296 2.09 -26.81 3.41
C ASP A 296 1.76 -25.89 2.24
N PHE A 297 0.96 -26.40 1.34
CA PHE A 297 0.41 -25.61 0.27
C PHE A 297 -1.07 -25.91 0.05
N ARG A 298 -1.76 -24.94 -0.55
CA ARG A 298 -3.16 -25.02 -0.93
C ARG A 298 -3.34 -24.63 -2.39
N ILE A 299 -4.31 -25.23 -3.03
CA ILE A 299 -4.73 -24.85 -4.39
C ILE A 299 -6.06 -24.11 -4.30
N ASP A 300 -6.11 -22.92 -4.85
CA ASP A 300 -7.33 -22.13 -4.92
C ASP A 300 -7.71 -21.86 -6.38
N GLY A 301 -8.98 -21.67 -6.62
CA GLY A 301 -9.51 -21.21 -7.90
C GLY A 301 -10.17 -19.83 -7.76
N ILE A 302 -9.96 -18.97 -8.73
CA ILE A 302 -10.65 -17.67 -8.79
C ILE A 302 -11.31 -17.49 -10.14
N SER A 303 -12.63 -17.26 -10.13
CA SER A 303 -13.36 -16.81 -11.32
C SER A 303 -13.56 -15.30 -11.29
N VAL A 304 -13.25 -14.64 -12.41
CA VAL A 304 -13.40 -13.20 -12.59
C VAL A 304 -14.30 -12.91 -13.77
N ILE A 305 -15.43 -12.25 -13.53
CA ILE A 305 -16.34 -11.80 -14.58
C ILE A 305 -16.17 -10.29 -14.74
N LEU A 306 -15.64 -9.90 -15.89
CA LEU A 306 -15.54 -8.50 -16.24
C LEU A 306 -16.88 -7.99 -16.78
N ASN A 307 -17.38 -6.93 -16.18
CA ASN A 307 -18.59 -6.24 -16.64
C ASN A 307 -18.38 -4.70 -16.65
N LYS A 308 -19.38 -3.96 -17.17
CA LYS A 308 -19.28 -2.50 -17.31
C LYS A 308 -19.26 -1.75 -15.97
N SER A 309 -19.78 -2.34 -14.90
CA SER A 309 -19.91 -1.66 -13.59
C SER A 309 -18.80 -2.04 -12.64
N ARG A 310 -18.75 -3.30 -12.23
CA ARG A 310 -17.72 -3.86 -11.32
C ARG A 310 -17.46 -5.30 -11.68
N PRO A 311 -16.19 -5.76 -11.66
CA PRO A 311 -15.91 -7.17 -11.79
C PRO A 311 -16.56 -7.95 -10.66
N VAL A 312 -17.07 -9.13 -10.97
CA VAL A 312 -17.53 -10.11 -9.98
C VAL A 312 -16.41 -11.12 -9.81
N ILE A 313 -16.00 -11.35 -8.57
CA ILE A 313 -14.92 -12.29 -8.23
C ILE A 313 -15.51 -13.33 -7.28
N LYS A 314 -15.34 -14.61 -7.62
CA LYS A 314 -15.60 -15.74 -6.75
C LYS A 314 -14.29 -16.43 -6.44
N HIS A 315 -14.09 -16.84 -5.19
CA HIS A 315 -12.90 -17.50 -4.70
C HIS A 315 -13.28 -18.87 -4.13
N PHE A 316 -12.66 -19.90 -4.63
CA PHE A 316 -12.80 -21.29 -4.21
C PHE A 316 -11.51 -21.69 -3.51
N GLU A 317 -11.57 -21.78 -2.19
CA GLU A 317 -10.40 -22.10 -1.35
C GLU A 317 -10.27 -23.60 -1.17
N GLY A 318 -9.06 -24.14 -1.25
CA GLY A 318 -8.76 -25.53 -0.95
C GLY A 318 -9.36 -26.53 -1.95
N ILE A 319 -9.23 -26.28 -3.25
CA ILE A 319 -9.69 -27.21 -4.28
C ILE A 319 -8.85 -28.50 -4.20
N ARG A 320 -9.51 -29.64 -4.09
CA ARG A 320 -8.84 -30.94 -4.07
C ARG A 320 -8.48 -31.39 -5.48
N LEU A 321 -7.35 -32.04 -5.59
CA LEU A 321 -6.93 -32.79 -6.78
C LEU A 321 -7.54 -34.19 -6.63
N ASP A 322 -8.67 -34.43 -7.30
CA ASP A 322 -9.29 -35.75 -7.37
C ASP A 322 -8.57 -36.64 -8.40
#